data_2f03981fb997150a071ea637e714eb42
#
_entry.id   2f03981fb997150a071ea637e714eb42
#
_cell.length_a   1.000
_cell.length_b   1.000
_cell.length_c   1.000
_cell.angle_alpha   90.00
_cell.angle_beta   90.00
_cell.angle_gamma   90.00
#
_symmetry.space_group_name_H-M   'P 1'
#
loop_
_entity.id
_entity.type
_entity.pdbx_description
1 polymer ?
#
loop_
_entity_poly.entity_id
_entity_poly.type
_entity_poly.pdbx_seq_one_letter_code
_entity_poly.pdbx_strand_id
1 'polypeptide(L)'
;MWDAKKLKELEKTIRDWKEKCLLPDLEQKPERRERFQTDIGLDINPVYTPLDLSELDFDYSKDVGLPGQYPFTRGISSTMHRGKPWIIRAYSGFGEASICNERYKKLLDCGADEIVMAVDLPTQVGYDSDHIMAKGEVGKVGVAIDTLRDMEILFENIPLNKLKRVSMLGNSFGPIALALFIALGEKQGLKPEDFVVDLQNDVLKEYVARGTYIFPIRPAVRLATDVVGYCARNIPHWYPLTICANHLNAAGAGSSKATAFAMANGVCYMKHLLTKGYQIDEIAPLFTMFIDERSDFFVSICLLRAARRFWARILKEELKAQKPESMALKITAYSHGGETLVEPMNNIIRC
;
A
#
# COMPACT_ATOMS: atom_id res chain seq x y z
N MET A 1 -30.91 -6.00 -15.34
CA MET A 1 -30.03 -5.10 -16.10
C MET A 1 -30.09 -5.40 -17.59
N TRP A 2 -30.11 -6.64 -18.00
CA TRP A 2 -30.19 -7.08 -19.40
C TRP A 2 -31.54 -7.70 -19.71
N ASP A 3 -32.11 -7.38 -20.89
CA ASP A 3 -33.32 -8.00 -21.37
C ASP A 3 -33.05 -9.47 -21.70
N ALA A 4 -33.84 -10.39 -21.13
CA ALA A 4 -33.69 -11.85 -21.31
C ALA A 4 -33.75 -12.26 -22.78
N LYS A 5 -34.56 -11.57 -23.61
CA LYS A 5 -34.65 -11.84 -25.06
C LYS A 5 -33.31 -11.47 -25.75
N LYS A 6 -32.74 -10.31 -25.41
CA LYS A 6 -31.42 -9.86 -25.96
C LYS A 6 -30.28 -10.78 -25.52
N LEU A 7 -30.30 -11.27 -24.29
CA LEU A 7 -29.31 -12.25 -23.81
C LEU A 7 -29.36 -13.55 -24.61
N LYS A 8 -30.56 -14.09 -24.90
CA LYS A 8 -30.71 -15.30 -25.74
C LYS A 8 -30.26 -15.07 -27.19
N GLU A 9 -30.52 -13.89 -27.75
CA GLU A 9 -30.01 -13.51 -29.08
C GLU A 9 -28.50 -13.44 -29.09
N LEU A 10 -27.89 -12.85 -28.05
CA LEU A 10 -26.44 -12.75 -27.89
C LEU A 10 -25.79 -14.13 -27.72
N GLU A 11 -26.39 -15.01 -26.92
CA GLU A 11 -25.93 -16.39 -26.73
C GLU A 11 -25.86 -17.12 -28.07
N LYS A 12 -26.90 -17.01 -28.87
CA LYS A 12 -26.91 -17.56 -30.24
C LYS A 12 -25.79 -16.96 -31.09
N THR A 13 -25.62 -15.64 -31.06
CA THR A 13 -24.59 -14.96 -31.83
C THR A 13 -23.19 -15.42 -31.44
N ILE A 14 -22.91 -15.59 -30.16
CA ILE A 14 -21.61 -16.08 -29.67
C ILE A 14 -21.37 -17.52 -30.09
N ARG A 15 -22.40 -18.39 -30.02
CA ARG A 15 -22.27 -19.75 -30.49
C ARG A 15 -21.98 -19.80 -31.98
N ASP A 16 -22.73 -19.04 -32.79
CA ASP A 16 -22.52 -18.96 -34.23
C ASP A 16 -21.10 -18.43 -34.57
N TRP A 17 -20.63 -17.45 -33.83
CA TRP A 17 -19.26 -16.95 -33.98
C TRP A 17 -18.20 -17.98 -33.61
N LYS A 18 -18.39 -18.71 -32.52
CA LYS A 18 -17.47 -19.80 -32.13
C LYS A 18 -17.40 -20.87 -33.21
N GLU A 19 -18.53 -21.31 -33.69
CA GLU A 19 -18.61 -22.41 -34.69
C GLU A 19 -18.11 -21.98 -36.08
N LYS A 20 -18.46 -20.77 -36.53
CA LYS A 20 -18.20 -20.31 -37.91
C LYS A 20 -16.92 -19.52 -38.11
N CYS A 21 -16.38 -18.95 -37.02
CA CYS A 21 -15.20 -18.12 -37.10
C CYS A 21 -14.05 -18.66 -36.22
N LEU A 22 -14.26 -18.78 -34.91
CA LEU A 22 -13.17 -19.10 -33.97
C LEU A 22 -12.60 -20.50 -34.20
N LEU A 23 -13.45 -21.53 -34.23
CA LEU A 23 -12.97 -22.90 -34.37
C LEU A 23 -12.26 -23.16 -35.70
N PRO A 24 -12.80 -22.72 -36.87
CA PRO A 24 -12.08 -22.84 -38.13
C PRO A 24 -10.73 -22.10 -38.17
N ASP A 25 -10.65 -20.92 -37.55
CA ASP A 25 -9.39 -20.18 -37.47
C ASP A 25 -8.37 -20.92 -36.61
N LEU A 26 -8.78 -21.50 -35.48
CA LEU A 26 -7.93 -22.29 -34.59
C LEU A 26 -7.41 -23.59 -35.23
N GLU A 27 -8.20 -24.20 -36.10
CA GLU A 27 -7.76 -25.36 -36.88
C GLU A 27 -6.67 -25.02 -37.89
N GLN A 28 -6.74 -23.84 -38.49
CA GLN A 28 -5.75 -23.36 -39.46
C GLN A 28 -4.51 -22.77 -38.77
N LYS A 29 -4.73 -22.02 -37.70
CA LYS A 29 -3.68 -21.32 -36.95
C LYS A 29 -3.97 -21.39 -35.44
N PRO A 30 -3.36 -22.33 -34.74
CA PRO A 30 -3.58 -22.48 -33.31
C PRO A 30 -3.09 -21.24 -32.54
N GLU A 31 -3.68 -21.03 -31.38
CA GLU A 31 -3.21 -19.97 -30.47
C GLU A 31 -1.75 -20.21 -30.06
N ARG A 32 -1.04 -19.12 -29.75
CA ARG A 32 0.38 -19.14 -29.36
C ARG A 32 0.65 -19.87 -28.02
N ARG A 33 -0.39 -20.18 -27.25
CA ARG A 33 -0.34 -20.88 -25.96
C ARG A 33 -1.59 -21.74 -25.82
N GLU A 34 -1.50 -22.86 -25.11
CA GLU A 34 -2.62 -23.72 -24.79
C GLU A 34 -3.62 -23.06 -23.81
N ARG A 35 -3.12 -22.19 -22.92
CA ARG A 35 -3.93 -21.46 -21.93
C ARG A 35 -3.44 -20.03 -21.77
N PHE A 36 -4.36 -19.10 -21.68
CA PHE A 36 -4.13 -17.73 -21.30
C PHE A 36 -4.65 -17.52 -19.87
N GLN A 37 -3.75 -17.09 -18.98
CA GLN A 37 -4.08 -16.92 -17.57
C GLN A 37 -3.54 -15.58 -17.06
N THR A 38 -4.23 -15.03 -16.07
CA THR A 38 -3.73 -13.90 -15.26
C THR A 38 -2.58 -14.37 -14.36
N ASP A 39 -1.87 -13.44 -13.74
CA ASP A 39 -0.80 -13.71 -12.76
C ASP A 39 -1.30 -14.46 -11.50
N ILE A 40 -2.61 -14.43 -11.24
CA ILE A 40 -3.27 -15.14 -10.15
C ILE A 40 -3.89 -16.48 -10.58
N GLY A 41 -3.65 -16.91 -11.82
CA GLY A 41 -4.06 -18.22 -12.34
C GLY A 41 -5.52 -18.32 -12.82
N LEU A 42 -6.20 -17.19 -13.04
CA LEU A 42 -7.53 -17.19 -13.65
C LEU A 42 -7.42 -17.30 -15.17
N ASP A 43 -8.20 -18.18 -15.78
CA ASP A 43 -8.27 -18.31 -17.23
C ASP A 43 -8.90 -17.07 -17.86
N ILE A 44 -8.34 -16.65 -18.99
CA ILE A 44 -8.80 -15.51 -19.77
C ILE A 44 -9.53 -16.03 -21.00
N ASN A 45 -10.81 -15.67 -21.14
CA ASN A 45 -11.60 -16.00 -22.32
C ASN A 45 -11.19 -15.14 -23.53
N PRO A 46 -11.33 -15.65 -24.76
CA PRO A 46 -11.09 -14.88 -25.98
C PRO A 46 -11.93 -13.61 -26.07
N VAL A 47 -13.15 -13.65 -25.49
CA VAL A 47 -14.08 -12.50 -25.47
C VAL A 47 -14.92 -12.56 -24.19
N TYR A 48 -15.23 -11.38 -23.64
CA TYR A 48 -16.18 -11.18 -22.54
C TYR A 48 -17.39 -10.40 -23.04
N THR A 49 -18.56 -10.79 -22.58
CA THR A 49 -19.84 -10.27 -23.06
C THR A 49 -20.80 -10.00 -21.89
N PRO A 50 -21.94 -9.34 -22.11
CA PRO A 50 -22.98 -9.22 -21.10
C PRO A 50 -23.48 -10.54 -20.49
N LEU A 51 -23.33 -11.69 -21.18
CA LEU A 51 -23.67 -12.99 -20.61
C LEU A 51 -22.85 -13.33 -19.38
N ASP A 52 -21.56 -13.07 -19.41
CA ASP A 52 -20.64 -13.32 -18.30
C ASP A 52 -21.07 -12.58 -17.01
N LEU A 53 -21.62 -11.37 -17.16
CA LEU A 53 -22.17 -10.61 -16.03
C LEU A 53 -23.54 -11.12 -15.58
N SER A 54 -24.38 -11.63 -16.52
CA SER A 54 -25.69 -12.15 -16.18
C SER A 54 -25.63 -13.45 -15.38
N GLU A 55 -24.62 -14.29 -15.64
CA GLU A 55 -24.35 -15.51 -14.89
C GLU A 55 -23.92 -15.25 -13.44
N LEU A 56 -23.34 -14.08 -13.16
CA LEU A 56 -22.86 -13.69 -11.83
C LEU A 56 -23.93 -13.02 -10.96
N ASP A 57 -25.19 -12.93 -11.40
CA ASP A 57 -26.25 -12.14 -10.74
C ASP A 57 -25.77 -10.70 -10.40
N PHE A 58 -25.05 -10.11 -11.34
CA PHE A 58 -24.41 -8.83 -11.16
C PHE A 58 -25.41 -7.68 -10.96
N ASP A 59 -25.31 -7.00 -9.83
CA ASP A 59 -26.04 -5.76 -9.53
C ASP A 59 -25.08 -4.57 -9.45
N TYR A 60 -25.27 -3.62 -10.36
CA TYR A 60 -24.39 -2.45 -10.44
C TYR A 60 -24.30 -1.67 -9.13
N SER A 61 -25.43 -1.50 -8.46
CA SER A 61 -25.48 -0.69 -7.21
C SER A 61 -24.81 -1.40 -6.05
N LYS A 62 -24.93 -2.73 -5.97
CA LYS A 62 -24.31 -3.53 -4.90
C LYS A 62 -22.85 -3.85 -5.18
N ASP A 63 -22.54 -4.21 -6.44
CA ASP A 63 -21.23 -4.75 -6.79
C ASP A 63 -20.21 -3.68 -7.17
N VAL A 64 -20.66 -2.55 -7.69
CA VAL A 64 -19.82 -1.44 -8.11
C VAL A 64 -20.08 -0.18 -7.30
N GLY A 65 -21.32 0.26 -7.20
CA GLY A 65 -21.72 1.46 -6.49
C GLY A 65 -21.17 2.75 -7.09
N LEU A 66 -21.20 3.82 -6.31
CA LEU A 66 -20.69 5.14 -6.69
C LEU A 66 -19.42 5.50 -5.90
N PRO A 67 -18.51 6.34 -6.44
CA PRO A 67 -17.31 6.75 -5.73
C PRO A 67 -17.67 7.56 -4.47
N GLY A 68 -16.91 7.37 -3.39
CA GLY A 68 -17.14 8.01 -2.10
C GLY A 68 -18.24 7.38 -1.24
N GLN A 69 -18.88 6.30 -1.72
CA GLN A 69 -19.92 5.58 -0.99
C GLN A 69 -19.48 4.14 -0.67
N TYR A 70 -19.96 3.64 0.47
CA TYR A 70 -19.79 2.24 0.84
C TYR A 70 -20.29 1.31 -0.28
N PRO A 71 -19.55 0.27 -0.65
CA PRO A 71 -18.31 -0.26 -0.05
C PRO A 71 -17.01 0.29 -0.67
N PHE A 72 -17.00 1.47 -1.22
CA PHE A 72 -15.86 2.21 -1.77
C PHE A 72 -15.14 1.54 -2.94
N THR A 73 -15.78 0.62 -3.64
CA THR A 73 -15.21 -0.11 -4.78
C THR A 73 -14.61 0.84 -5.82
N ARG A 74 -15.30 1.94 -6.14
CA ARG A 74 -14.88 2.93 -7.14
C ARG A 74 -13.99 4.05 -6.62
N GLY A 75 -13.77 4.11 -5.30
CA GLY A 75 -12.90 5.09 -4.68
C GLY A 75 -13.48 5.66 -3.39
N ILE A 76 -12.60 6.27 -2.58
CA ILE A 76 -12.90 6.78 -1.24
C ILE A 76 -13.48 8.20 -1.22
N SER A 77 -13.48 8.90 -2.35
CA SER A 77 -14.10 10.23 -2.48
C SER A 77 -14.92 10.33 -3.75
N SER A 78 -15.93 11.19 -3.77
CA SER A 78 -16.88 11.35 -4.88
C SER A 78 -16.22 11.82 -6.19
N THR A 79 -15.20 12.64 -6.10
CA THR A 79 -14.50 13.19 -7.26
C THR A 79 -13.21 12.46 -7.61
N MET A 80 -12.69 11.64 -6.68
CA MET A 80 -11.41 10.95 -6.81
C MET A 80 -10.30 11.90 -7.30
N HIS A 81 -9.53 11.48 -8.30
CA HIS A 81 -8.42 12.29 -8.83
C HIS A 81 -8.83 13.46 -9.73
N ARG A 82 -10.12 13.64 -10.00
CA ARG A 82 -10.63 14.84 -10.68
C ARG A 82 -10.66 16.06 -9.75
N GLY A 83 -10.93 15.84 -8.46
CA GLY A 83 -10.94 16.92 -7.46
C GLY A 83 -9.56 17.22 -6.90
N LYS A 84 -8.75 16.19 -6.70
CA LYS A 84 -7.39 16.29 -6.19
C LYS A 84 -6.52 15.20 -6.82
N PRO A 85 -5.37 15.56 -7.45
CA PRO A 85 -4.44 14.56 -7.97
C PRO A 85 -3.86 13.71 -6.83
N TRP A 86 -3.28 12.58 -7.20
CA TRP A 86 -2.53 11.74 -6.26
C TRP A 86 -1.29 12.45 -5.74
N ILE A 87 -0.77 11.99 -4.62
CA ILE A 87 0.49 12.48 -4.03
C ILE A 87 1.64 11.73 -4.68
N ILE A 88 2.63 12.47 -5.18
CA ILE A 88 3.88 11.89 -5.70
C ILE A 88 4.82 11.66 -4.51
N ARG A 89 5.08 10.37 -4.23
CA ARG A 89 5.93 9.92 -3.12
C ARG A 89 7.32 9.57 -3.65
N ALA A 90 8.33 10.29 -3.19
CA ALA A 90 9.72 10.00 -3.54
C ALA A 90 10.38 9.12 -2.46
N TYR A 91 10.59 7.84 -2.78
CA TYR A 91 11.33 6.90 -1.93
C TYR A 91 12.83 7.10 -2.15
N SER A 92 13.54 7.51 -1.10
CA SER A 92 14.97 7.78 -1.18
C SER A 92 15.66 7.67 0.18
N GLY A 93 16.90 7.20 0.14
CA GLY A 93 17.80 7.11 1.29
C GLY A 93 19.04 6.30 0.92
N PHE A 94 20.23 6.85 1.22
CA PHE A 94 21.51 6.18 1.10
C PHE A 94 22.60 6.98 1.80
N GLY A 95 23.63 6.29 2.26
CA GLY A 95 24.78 6.94 2.87
C GLY A 95 24.46 7.71 4.14
N GLU A 96 25.12 8.86 4.30
CA GLU A 96 24.97 9.74 5.44
C GLU A 96 23.81 10.71 5.28
N ALA A 97 23.31 11.24 6.40
CA ALA A 97 22.20 12.18 6.44
C ALA A 97 22.41 13.45 5.61
N SER A 98 23.63 13.97 5.56
CA SER A 98 24.01 15.16 4.79
C SER A 98 23.83 14.96 3.28
N ILE A 99 24.31 13.84 2.75
CA ILE A 99 24.20 13.48 1.33
C ILE A 99 22.73 13.26 0.96
N CYS A 100 22.00 12.63 1.86
CA CYS A 100 20.59 12.36 1.67
C CYS A 100 19.74 13.63 1.69
N ASN A 101 20.09 14.62 2.53
CA ASN A 101 19.47 15.94 2.56
C ASN A 101 19.53 16.65 1.21
N GLU A 102 20.71 16.69 0.56
CA GLU A 102 20.85 17.27 -0.79
C GLU A 102 19.94 16.57 -1.80
N ARG A 103 19.85 15.25 -1.72
CA ARG A 103 18.96 14.46 -2.57
C ARG A 103 17.49 14.79 -2.33
N TYR A 104 17.08 14.94 -1.07
CA TYR A 104 15.69 15.29 -0.73
C TYR A 104 15.31 16.66 -1.26
N LYS A 105 16.18 17.69 -1.09
CA LYS A 105 15.97 19.02 -1.67
C LYS A 105 15.75 18.94 -3.17
N LYS A 106 16.59 18.19 -3.89
CA LYS A 106 16.46 18.03 -5.34
C LYS A 106 15.14 17.33 -5.74
N LEU A 107 14.70 16.32 -5.00
CA LEU A 107 13.43 15.63 -5.27
C LEU A 107 12.23 16.57 -5.08
N LEU A 108 12.25 17.39 -4.02
CA LEU A 108 11.21 18.38 -3.76
C LEU A 108 11.20 19.48 -4.83
N ASP A 109 12.36 19.96 -5.28
CA ASP A 109 12.50 20.92 -6.37
C ASP A 109 11.96 20.35 -7.70
N CYS A 110 12.07 19.03 -7.89
CA CYS A 110 11.50 18.31 -9.04
C CYS A 110 9.99 18.03 -8.90
N GLY A 111 9.35 18.47 -7.82
CA GLY A 111 7.90 18.36 -7.65
C GLY A 111 7.42 17.15 -6.86
N ALA A 112 8.30 16.48 -6.10
CA ALA A 112 7.84 15.48 -5.14
C ALA A 112 7.00 16.16 -4.04
N ASP A 113 5.87 15.54 -3.71
CA ASP A 113 4.96 16.04 -2.66
C ASP A 113 5.33 15.51 -1.27
N GLU A 114 6.01 14.36 -1.25
CA GLU A 114 6.32 13.59 -0.05
C GLU A 114 7.68 12.93 -0.18
N ILE A 115 8.41 12.91 0.92
CA ILE A 115 9.62 12.10 1.08
C ILE A 115 9.29 10.84 1.87
N VAL A 116 9.64 9.68 1.30
CA VAL A 116 9.60 8.40 1.99
C VAL A 116 11.03 8.01 2.33
N MET A 117 11.38 8.09 3.61
CA MET A 117 12.72 7.80 4.10
C MET A 117 13.01 6.30 4.00
N ALA A 118 13.95 5.93 3.13
CA ALA A 118 14.59 4.64 3.19
C ALA A 118 15.71 4.70 4.24
N VAL A 119 15.56 4.01 5.35
CA VAL A 119 16.60 3.85 6.36
C VAL A 119 17.37 2.55 6.13
N ASP A 120 18.65 2.52 6.50
CA ASP A 120 19.50 1.36 6.25
C ASP A 120 19.16 0.15 7.14
N LEU A 121 19.76 -1.00 6.84
CA LEU A 121 19.47 -2.23 7.59
C LEU A 121 19.84 -2.14 9.07
N PRO A 122 21.02 -1.60 9.46
CA PRO A 122 21.33 -1.42 10.88
C PRO A 122 20.23 -0.66 11.62
N THR A 123 19.82 0.51 11.12
CA THR A 123 18.72 1.30 11.70
C THR A 123 17.43 0.47 11.81
N GLN A 124 17.07 -0.29 10.77
CA GLN A 124 15.84 -1.09 10.76
C GLN A 124 15.83 -2.24 11.76
N VAL A 125 17.00 -2.79 12.10
CA VAL A 125 17.14 -3.90 13.05
C VAL A 125 17.69 -3.48 14.42
N GLY A 126 17.81 -2.15 14.64
CA GLY A 126 18.12 -1.58 15.94
C GLY A 126 19.60 -1.62 16.34
N TYR A 127 20.49 -1.55 15.36
CA TYR A 127 21.92 -1.36 15.59
C TYR A 127 22.35 0.05 15.23
N ASP A 128 23.18 0.65 16.07
CA ASP A 128 23.90 1.88 15.75
C ASP A 128 24.99 1.62 14.70
N SER A 129 25.39 2.65 13.97
CA SER A 129 26.32 2.53 12.83
C SER A 129 27.72 2.03 13.23
N ASP A 130 28.14 2.22 14.48
CA ASP A 130 29.42 1.76 15.02
C ASP A 130 29.38 0.31 15.56
N HIS A 131 28.20 -0.31 15.61
CA HIS A 131 28.07 -1.68 16.07
C HIS A 131 28.72 -2.67 15.12
N ILE A 132 29.38 -3.69 15.66
CA ILE A 132 30.10 -4.69 14.85
C ILE A 132 29.23 -5.37 13.78
N MET A 133 27.94 -5.60 14.07
CA MET A 133 26.98 -6.20 13.15
C MET A 133 26.53 -5.25 12.03
N ALA A 134 26.73 -3.95 12.18
CA ALA A 134 26.41 -2.96 11.16
C ALA A 134 27.51 -2.83 10.07
N LYS A 135 28.69 -3.42 10.33
CA LYS A 135 29.86 -3.29 9.44
C LYS A 135 29.54 -3.75 8.01
N GLY A 136 29.68 -2.81 7.07
CA GLY A 136 29.46 -3.08 5.65
C GLY A 136 28.00 -2.93 5.18
N GLU A 137 27.07 -2.60 6.07
CA GLU A 137 25.66 -2.35 5.74
C GLU A 137 25.21 -0.91 6.00
N VAL A 138 25.99 -0.12 6.73
CA VAL A 138 25.70 1.27 7.02
C VAL A 138 25.55 2.10 5.74
N GLY A 139 24.43 2.77 5.59
CA GLY A 139 24.16 3.66 4.46
C GLY A 139 23.95 2.98 3.09
N LYS A 140 23.91 1.64 3.00
CA LYS A 140 23.84 0.90 1.72
C LYS A 140 22.46 0.96 1.06
N VAL A 141 21.43 0.53 1.78
CA VAL A 141 20.06 0.41 1.27
C VAL A 141 19.11 1.48 1.82
N GLY A 142 19.67 2.44 2.49
CA GLY A 142 18.95 3.54 3.13
C GLY A 142 19.92 4.49 3.82
N VAL A 143 19.41 5.57 4.39
CA VAL A 143 20.19 6.51 5.21
C VAL A 143 20.35 5.92 6.62
N ALA A 144 21.55 6.04 7.18
CA ALA A 144 21.82 5.68 8.58
C ALA A 144 21.23 6.75 9.51
N ILE A 145 20.44 6.33 10.49
CA ILE A 145 19.81 7.19 11.51
C ILE A 145 20.07 6.57 12.88
N ASP A 146 21.05 7.05 13.59
CA ASP A 146 21.39 6.60 14.93
C ASP A 146 20.75 7.49 16.00
N THR A 147 20.64 8.78 15.71
CA THR A 147 20.24 9.80 16.69
C THR A 147 19.30 10.86 16.11
N LEU A 148 18.74 11.70 16.98
CA LEU A 148 18.01 12.89 16.58
C LEU A 148 18.88 13.84 15.74
N ARG A 149 20.20 13.86 15.97
CA ARG A 149 21.11 14.72 15.20
C ARG A 149 21.13 14.36 13.73
N ASP A 150 21.05 13.08 13.39
CA ASP A 150 20.97 12.62 12.00
C ASP A 150 19.68 13.09 11.35
N MET A 151 18.56 13.08 12.09
CA MET A 151 17.28 13.63 11.62
C MET A 151 17.36 15.15 11.41
N GLU A 152 18.02 15.90 12.32
CA GLU A 152 18.24 17.35 12.16
C GLU A 152 19.04 17.64 10.88
N ILE A 153 20.12 16.91 10.63
CA ILE A 153 20.94 17.06 9.42
C ILE A 153 20.15 16.68 8.17
N LEU A 154 19.43 15.55 8.21
CA LEU A 154 18.65 15.05 7.10
C LEU A 154 17.56 16.03 6.65
N PHE A 155 16.92 16.72 7.58
CA PHE A 155 15.87 17.70 7.33
C PHE A 155 16.33 19.17 7.46
N GLU A 156 17.64 19.40 7.41
CA GLU A 156 18.16 20.76 7.42
C GLU A 156 17.66 21.57 6.23
N ASN A 157 17.00 22.71 6.51
CA ASN A 157 16.31 23.56 5.52
C ASN A 157 15.16 22.86 4.77
N ILE A 158 14.60 21.78 5.32
CA ILE A 158 13.38 21.13 4.85
C ILE A 158 12.34 21.20 5.98
N PRO A 159 11.50 22.24 6.04
CA PRO A 159 10.46 22.34 7.05
C PRO A 159 9.40 21.27 6.89
N LEU A 160 9.10 20.49 7.94
CA LEU A 160 8.15 19.38 7.90
C LEU A 160 6.74 19.82 7.50
N ASN A 161 6.32 21.03 7.90
CA ASN A 161 5.01 21.59 7.57
C ASN A 161 4.86 22.09 6.12
N LYS A 162 5.93 22.06 5.33
CA LYS A 162 5.88 22.34 3.87
C LYS A 162 5.68 21.08 3.05
N LEU A 163 5.90 19.91 3.62
CA LEU A 163 5.64 18.63 2.99
C LEU A 163 4.16 18.29 3.15
N LYS A 164 3.54 17.70 2.11
CA LYS A 164 2.18 17.16 2.26
C LYS A 164 2.17 16.02 3.27
N ARG A 165 3.28 15.28 3.33
CA ARG A 165 3.52 14.21 4.29
C ARG A 165 4.99 13.80 4.26
N VAL A 166 5.50 13.29 5.37
CA VAL A 166 6.80 12.61 5.45
C VAL A 166 6.58 11.17 5.94
N SER A 167 7.29 10.22 5.38
CA SER A 167 7.14 8.80 5.72
C SER A 167 8.47 8.15 6.09
N MET A 168 8.42 7.14 6.94
CA MET A 168 9.57 6.34 7.32
C MET A 168 9.23 4.83 7.38
N LEU A 169 10.17 3.98 6.98
CA LEU A 169 10.06 2.54 7.11
C LEU A 169 10.40 2.07 8.53
N GLY A 170 9.59 2.47 9.51
CA GLY A 170 9.82 2.22 10.94
C GLY A 170 9.17 0.93 11.45
N ASN A 171 9.35 -0.22 10.80
CA ASN A 171 8.60 -1.42 11.11
C ASN A 171 8.86 -2.02 12.50
N SER A 172 10.08 -2.07 12.96
CA SER A 172 10.41 -2.68 14.26
C SER A 172 10.76 -1.67 15.32
N PHE A 173 11.19 -0.48 14.92
CA PHE A 173 11.53 0.63 15.80
C PHE A 173 10.49 1.77 15.76
N GLY A 174 9.24 1.46 15.42
CA GLY A 174 8.14 2.43 15.30
C GLY A 174 8.01 3.44 16.43
N PRO A 175 8.11 3.05 17.73
CA PRO A 175 8.09 4.01 18.84
C PRO A 175 9.23 5.02 18.79
N ILE A 176 10.44 4.60 18.39
CA ILE A 176 11.60 5.47 18.24
C ILE A 176 11.40 6.41 17.03
N ALA A 177 10.95 5.87 15.90
CA ALA A 177 10.63 6.67 14.71
C ALA A 177 9.59 7.76 15.01
N LEU A 178 8.52 7.42 15.76
CA LEU A 178 7.52 8.38 16.21
C LEU A 178 8.17 9.49 17.07
N ALA A 179 8.98 9.12 18.07
CA ALA A 179 9.65 10.05 18.96
C ALA A 179 10.62 10.98 18.20
N LEU A 180 11.39 10.44 17.25
CA LEU A 180 12.29 11.21 16.40
C LEU A 180 11.56 12.28 15.59
N PHE A 181 10.41 11.97 14.99
CA PHE A 181 9.63 12.97 14.25
C PHE A 181 9.01 14.03 15.16
N ILE A 182 8.51 13.66 16.33
CA ILE A 182 8.00 14.63 17.31
C ILE A 182 9.12 15.57 17.76
N ALA A 183 10.27 15.03 18.15
CA ALA A 183 11.42 15.83 18.60
C ALA A 183 12.00 16.71 17.48
N LEU A 184 12.04 16.20 16.23
CA LEU A 184 12.46 17.00 15.08
C LEU A 184 11.50 18.17 14.82
N GLY A 185 10.18 17.92 14.92
CA GLY A 185 9.17 18.98 14.80
C GLY A 185 9.39 20.06 15.86
N GLU A 186 9.59 19.67 17.12
CA GLU A 186 9.88 20.61 18.22
C GLU A 186 11.17 21.43 17.94
N LYS A 187 12.22 20.80 17.41
CA LYS A 187 13.47 21.50 17.00
C LYS A 187 13.23 22.51 15.87
N GLN A 188 12.26 22.25 14.99
CA GLN A 188 11.85 23.18 13.94
C GLN A 188 10.82 24.23 14.43
N GLY A 189 10.47 24.23 15.72
CA GLY A 189 9.45 25.12 16.30
C GLY A 189 8.02 24.76 15.90
N LEU A 190 7.78 23.51 15.49
CA LEU A 190 6.48 22.98 15.06
C LEU A 190 5.87 22.11 16.16
N LYS A 191 4.54 22.09 16.20
CA LYS A 191 3.80 21.11 16.99
C LYS A 191 3.44 19.88 16.11
N PRO A 192 3.18 18.72 16.71
CA PRO A 192 2.77 17.53 15.93
C PRO A 192 1.56 17.77 15.02
N GLU A 193 0.67 18.73 15.35
CA GLU A 193 -0.50 19.09 14.55
C GLU A 193 -0.16 19.83 13.24
N ASP A 194 1.05 20.39 13.13
CA ASP A 194 1.45 21.24 12.01
C ASP A 194 1.94 20.43 10.79
N PHE A 195 2.20 19.13 10.95
CA PHE A 195 2.71 18.26 9.88
C PHE A 195 2.14 16.84 9.96
N VAL A 196 2.31 16.07 8.91
CA VAL A 196 1.77 14.70 8.80
C VAL A 196 2.89 13.69 8.63
N VAL A 197 2.89 12.66 9.47
CA VAL A 197 3.82 11.54 9.37
C VAL A 197 3.07 10.24 9.00
N ASP A 198 3.68 9.43 8.15
CA ASP A 198 3.24 8.09 7.79
C ASP A 198 4.34 7.09 8.17
N LEU A 199 4.07 6.23 9.14
CA LEU A 199 4.99 5.17 9.55
C LEU A 199 4.55 3.84 8.97
N GLN A 200 5.46 3.14 8.34
CA GLN A 200 5.11 1.81 7.84
C GLN A 200 4.74 0.87 9.00
N ASN A 201 5.53 0.75 10.03
CA ASN A 201 5.26 0.10 11.33
C ASN A 201 4.47 -1.24 11.30
N ASP A 202 4.51 -1.96 10.15
CA ASP A 202 3.87 -3.28 9.99
C ASP A 202 4.89 -4.38 10.34
N VAL A 203 4.96 -4.73 11.61
CA VAL A 203 5.94 -5.72 12.09
C VAL A 203 5.59 -7.15 11.70
N LEU A 204 4.31 -7.50 11.55
CA LEU A 204 3.91 -8.88 11.24
C LEU A 204 4.45 -9.34 9.88
N LYS A 205 4.46 -8.47 8.87
CA LYS A 205 5.04 -8.82 7.56
C LYS A 205 6.56 -9.03 7.61
N GLU A 206 7.25 -8.50 8.61
CA GLU A 206 8.70 -8.73 8.76
C GLU A 206 9.02 -10.18 9.09
N TYR A 207 8.20 -10.82 9.93
CA TYR A 207 8.39 -12.24 10.27
C TYR A 207 8.04 -13.19 9.13
N VAL A 208 7.20 -12.76 8.18
CA VAL A 208 6.70 -13.61 7.10
C VAL A 208 7.50 -13.43 5.81
N ALA A 209 7.93 -12.20 5.50
CA ALA A 209 8.42 -11.88 4.17
C ALA A 209 9.75 -11.12 4.12
N ARG A 210 10.02 -10.16 5.04
CA ARG A 210 11.13 -9.22 4.85
C ARG A 210 12.30 -9.44 5.80
N GLY A 211 12.06 -9.86 7.04
CA GLY A 211 13.09 -10.30 7.99
C GLY A 211 13.73 -9.20 8.85
N THR A 212 13.30 -7.94 8.77
CA THR A 212 13.84 -6.84 9.58
C THR A 212 13.08 -6.65 10.88
N TYR A 213 13.22 -7.58 11.81
CA TYR A 213 12.59 -7.52 13.13
C TYR A 213 13.63 -7.49 14.27
N ILE A 214 13.27 -6.83 15.37
CA ILE A 214 14.12 -6.66 16.57
C ILE A 214 13.60 -7.54 17.72
N PHE A 215 12.30 -7.53 17.95
CA PHE A 215 11.66 -8.13 19.12
C PHE A 215 10.90 -9.40 18.74
N PRO A 216 10.62 -10.32 19.69
CA PRO A 216 9.67 -11.41 19.48
C PRO A 216 8.28 -10.89 19.09
N ILE A 217 7.47 -11.70 18.38
CA ILE A 217 6.21 -11.29 17.75
C ILE A 217 5.26 -10.53 18.70
N ARG A 218 5.00 -11.07 19.90
CA ARG A 218 4.04 -10.45 20.84
C ARG A 218 4.49 -9.07 21.34
N PRO A 219 5.73 -8.86 21.82
CA PRO A 219 6.25 -7.53 22.14
C PRO A 219 6.25 -6.59 20.95
N ALA A 220 6.59 -7.07 19.75
CA ALA A 220 6.61 -6.25 18.53
C ALA A 220 5.20 -5.73 18.17
N VAL A 221 4.17 -6.61 18.21
CA VAL A 221 2.77 -6.21 17.99
C VAL A 221 2.31 -5.22 19.06
N ARG A 222 2.70 -5.43 20.33
CA ARG A 222 2.41 -4.47 21.40
C ARG A 222 2.99 -3.09 21.09
N LEU A 223 4.28 -3.02 20.77
CA LEU A 223 4.96 -1.77 20.46
C LEU A 223 4.36 -1.06 19.24
N ALA A 224 4.08 -1.81 18.16
CA ALA A 224 3.45 -1.25 16.96
C ALA A 224 2.06 -0.67 17.28
N THR A 225 1.26 -1.36 18.08
CA THR A 225 -0.07 -0.89 18.48
C THR A 225 -0.04 0.22 19.52
N ASP A 226 0.98 0.28 20.38
CA ASP A 226 1.18 1.41 21.30
C ASP A 226 1.39 2.73 20.53
N VAL A 227 2.13 2.69 19.41
CA VAL A 227 2.28 3.83 18.48
C VAL A 227 0.93 4.27 17.92
N VAL A 228 0.11 3.32 17.42
CA VAL A 228 -1.23 3.62 16.91
C VAL A 228 -2.11 4.21 18.01
N GLY A 229 -2.11 3.62 19.21
CA GLY A 229 -2.89 4.10 20.33
C GLY A 229 -2.49 5.48 20.82
N TYR A 230 -1.19 5.79 20.82
CA TYR A 230 -0.69 7.13 21.11
C TYR A 230 -1.19 8.15 20.08
N CYS A 231 -1.06 7.84 18.79
CA CYS A 231 -1.53 8.71 17.73
C CYS A 231 -3.04 8.92 17.77
N ALA A 232 -3.82 7.89 18.02
CA ALA A 232 -5.29 8.00 18.11
C ALA A 232 -5.73 9.03 19.17
N ARG A 233 -5.00 9.15 20.27
CA ARG A 233 -5.34 10.07 21.38
C ARG A 233 -4.73 11.46 21.23
N ASN A 234 -3.52 11.56 20.65
CA ASN A 234 -2.74 12.79 20.68
C ASN A 234 -2.54 13.42 19.30
N ILE A 235 -2.48 12.62 18.23
CA ILE A 235 -2.11 13.09 16.89
C ILE A 235 -2.97 12.35 15.82
N PRO A 236 -4.31 12.46 15.84
CA PRO A 236 -5.21 11.60 15.05
C PRO A 236 -5.18 11.85 13.53
N HIS A 237 -4.35 12.75 13.04
CA HIS A 237 -4.15 13.04 11.62
C HIS A 237 -2.88 12.40 11.03
N TRP A 238 -2.04 11.76 11.86
CA TRP A 238 -0.92 10.96 11.39
C TRP A 238 -1.37 9.55 10.99
N TYR A 239 -0.54 8.87 10.21
CA TYR A 239 -0.76 7.48 9.77
C TYR A 239 0.29 6.57 10.41
N PRO A 240 0.11 6.13 11.65
CA PRO A 240 1.12 5.41 12.42
C PRO A 240 1.30 3.96 12.00
N LEU A 241 0.47 3.43 11.09
CA LEU A 241 0.61 2.07 10.62
C LEU A 241 0.09 1.89 9.18
N THR A 242 1.01 1.56 8.28
CA THR A 242 0.74 1.17 6.90
C THR A 242 0.92 -0.33 6.73
N ILE A 243 -0.16 -1.08 6.52
CA ILE A 243 -0.09 -2.52 6.23
C ILE A 243 0.44 -2.77 4.82
N CYS A 244 1.29 -3.78 4.65
CA CYS A 244 2.08 -3.95 3.43
C CYS A 244 1.80 -5.26 2.70
N ALA A 245 1.17 -5.17 1.53
CA ALA A 245 1.01 -6.31 0.63
C ALA A 245 2.23 -6.54 -0.27
N ASN A 246 2.94 -5.47 -0.65
CA ASN A 246 4.04 -5.52 -1.61
C ASN A 246 5.17 -6.49 -1.22
N HIS A 247 5.61 -6.50 0.03
CA HIS A 247 6.67 -7.41 0.48
C HIS A 247 6.21 -8.88 0.47
N LEU A 248 4.95 -9.14 0.83
CA LEU A 248 4.36 -10.47 0.76
C LEU A 248 4.24 -10.96 -0.69
N ASN A 249 3.90 -10.05 -1.61
CA ASN A 249 3.84 -10.34 -3.03
C ASN A 249 5.25 -10.59 -3.61
N ALA A 250 6.23 -9.77 -3.24
CA ALA A 250 7.63 -9.96 -3.63
C ALA A 250 8.23 -11.29 -3.12
N ALA A 251 7.76 -11.76 -1.96
CA ALA A 251 8.11 -13.08 -1.41
C ALA A 251 7.39 -14.25 -2.11
N GLY A 252 6.56 -13.99 -3.13
CA GLY A 252 5.95 -15.03 -3.96
C GLY A 252 4.51 -15.42 -3.61
N ALA A 253 3.82 -14.68 -2.74
CA ALA A 253 2.45 -14.99 -2.37
C ALA A 253 1.45 -14.83 -3.53
N GLY A 254 1.76 -13.97 -4.51
CA GLY A 254 0.83 -13.52 -5.54
C GLY A 254 -0.10 -12.41 -5.05
N SER A 255 -0.53 -11.53 -5.95
CA SER A 255 -1.19 -10.25 -5.62
C SER A 255 -2.41 -10.38 -4.70
N SER A 256 -3.31 -11.34 -4.99
CA SER A 256 -4.52 -11.56 -4.20
C SER A 256 -4.25 -12.05 -2.78
N LYS A 257 -3.36 -13.05 -2.63
CA LYS A 257 -3.02 -13.61 -1.32
C LYS A 257 -2.23 -12.61 -0.49
N ALA A 258 -1.28 -11.89 -1.09
CA ALA A 258 -0.50 -10.86 -0.43
C ALA A 258 -1.41 -9.77 0.15
N THR A 259 -2.40 -9.32 -0.63
CA THR A 259 -3.40 -8.34 -0.19
C THR A 259 -4.25 -8.88 0.97
N ALA A 260 -4.71 -10.12 0.87
CA ALA A 260 -5.48 -10.76 1.94
C ALA A 260 -4.68 -10.92 3.24
N PHE A 261 -3.41 -11.33 3.15
CA PHE A 261 -2.53 -11.46 4.32
C PHE A 261 -2.24 -10.11 4.97
N ALA A 262 -1.97 -9.06 4.17
CA ALA A 262 -1.79 -7.72 4.71
C ALA A 262 -3.05 -7.21 5.44
N MET A 263 -4.24 -7.48 4.91
CA MET A 263 -5.50 -7.14 5.59
C MET A 263 -5.68 -7.95 6.89
N ALA A 264 -5.29 -9.21 6.91
CA ALA A 264 -5.30 -10.02 8.12
C ALA A 264 -4.37 -9.44 9.20
N ASN A 265 -3.17 -8.94 8.82
CA ASN A 265 -2.29 -8.19 9.71
C ASN A 265 -3.00 -6.96 10.28
N GLY A 266 -3.64 -6.15 9.44
CA GLY A 266 -4.40 -4.97 9.86
C GLY A 266 -5.49 -5.31 10.87
N VAL A 267 -6.28 -6.36 10.60
CA VAL A 267 -7.30 -6.86 11.53
C VAL A 267 -6.69 -7.34 12.85
N CYS A 268 -5.54 -8.00 12.81
CA CYS A 268 -4.83 -8.44 14.00
C CYS A 268 -4.43 -7.25 14.90
N TYR A 269 -3.84 -6.19 14.33
CA TYR A 269 -3.50 -4.98 15.06
C TYR A 269 -4.74 -4.30 15.65
N MET A 270 -5.81 -4.17 14.86
CA MET A 270 -7.05 -3.56 15.34
C MET A 270 -7.66 -4.37 16.48
N LYS A 271 -7.75 -5.69 16.36
CA LYS A 271 -8.26 -6.55 17.43
C LYS A 271 -7.44 -6.40 18.72
N HIS A 272 -6.11 -6.29 18.61
CA HIS A 272 -5.25 -6.04 19.76
C HIS A 272 -5.54 -4.67 20.42
N LEU A 273 -5.77 -3.62 19.64
CA LEU A 273 -6.16 -2.29 20.13
C LEU A 273 -7.54 -2.32 20.81
N LEU A 274 -8.51 -3.03 20.21
CA LEU A 274 -9.84 -3.20 20.82
C LEU A 274 -9.75 -3.86 22.20
N THR A 275 -8.84 -4.84 22.41
CA THR A 275 -8.63 -5.44 23.74
C THR A 275 -8.05 -4.46 24.77
N LYS A 276 -7.43 -3.37 24.31
CA LYS A 276 -6.92 -2.27 25.13
C LYS A 276 -7.95 -1.16 25.38
N GLY A 277 -9.18 -1.33 24.90
CA GLY A 277 -10.29 -0.38 25.11
C GLY A 277 -10.41 0.76 24.12
N TYR A 278 -9.64 0.74 23.01
CA TYR A 278 -9.85 1.68 21.91
C TYR A 278 -11.12 1.34 21.14
N GLN A 279 -11.78 2.36 20.55
CA GLN A 279 -12.92 2.14 19.67
C GLN A 279 -12.47 2.00 18.22
N ILE A 280 -13.14 1.18 17.42
CA ILE A 280 -12.77 0.94 16.02
C ILE A 280 -12.75 2.23 15.20
N ASP A 281 -13.70 3.14 15.43
CA ASP A 281 -13.81 4.41 14.72
C ASP A 281 -12.78 5.47 15.15
N GLU A 282 -11.99 5.21 16.19
CA GLU A 282 -10.85 6.03 16.60
C GLU A 282 -9.56 5.57 15.91
N ILE A 283 -9.41 4.28 15.70
CA ILE A 283 -8.15 3.68 15.23
C ILE A 283 -8.15 3.38 13.72
N ALA A 284 -9.27 2.92 13.16
CA ALA A 284 -9.31 2.48 11.76
C ALA A 284 -8.94 3.57 10.74
N PRO A 285 -9.30 4.86 10.91
CA PRO A 285 -8.89 5.92 9.98
C PRO A 285 -7.38 6.15 9.91
N LEU A 286 -6.62 5.66 10.90
CA LEU A 286 -5.16 5.83 11.01
C LEU A 286 -4.38 4.76 10.22
N PHE A 287 -5.08 3.74 9.72
CA PHE A 287 -4.46 2.69 8.91
C PHE A 287 -4.46 3.09 7.43
N THR A 288 -3.34 2.80 6.79
CA THR A 288 -3.20 2.87 5.33
C THR A 288 -2.72 1.53 4.80
N MET A 289 -2.73 1.34 3.50
CA MET A 289 -2.27 0.10 2.88
C MET A 289 -1.32 0.38 1.73
N PHE A 290 -0.28 -0.43 1.64
CA PHE A 290 0.71 -0.39 0.59
C PHE A 290 0.55 -1.61 -0.33
N ILE A 291 0.17 -1.36 -1.59
CA ILE A 291 -0.06 -2.40 -2.61
C ILE A 291 0.88 -2.15 -3.78
N ASP A 292 1.55 -3.19 -4.26
CA ASP A 292 2.32 -3.13 -5.50
C ASP A 292 1.45 -3.47 -6.71
N GLU A 293 1.66 -2.73 -7.77
CA GLU A 293 1.09 -2.98 -9.08
C GLU A 293 2.08 -3.78 -9.91
N ARG A 294 1.55 -4.71 -10.70
CA ARG A 294 2.34 -5.58 -11.57
C ARG A 294 1.97 -5.41 -13.02
N SER A 295 2.62 -6.18 -13.89
CA SER A 295 2.46 -6.12 -15.34
C SER A 295 1.03 -6.41 -15.83
N ASP A 296 0.23 -7.14 -15.05
CA ASP A 296 -1.18 -7.39 -15.40
C ASP A 296 -2.05 -6.18 -15.00
N PHE A 297 -2.26 -5.31 -15.97
CA PHE A 297 -2.97 -4.04 -15.80
C PHE A 297 -4.40 -4.21 -15.25
N PHE A 298 -5.18 -5.14 -15.81
CA PHE A 298 -6.56 -5.35 -15.37
C PHE A 298 -6.63 -6.01 -14.00
N VAL A 299 -5.72 -6.93 -13.69
CA VAL A 299 -5.62 -7.51 -12.34
C VAL A 299 -5.27 -6.44 -11.34
N SER A 300 -4.34 -5.53 -11.62
CA SER A 300 -3.96 -4.42 -10.73
C SER A 300 -5.15 -3.49 -10.46
N ILE A 301 -5.92 -3.10 -11.49
CA ILE A 301 -7.14 -2.30 -11.30
C ILE A 301 -8.16 -3.03 -10.43
N CYS A 302 -8.42 -4.31 -10.72
CA CYS A 302 -9.37 -5.12 -9.95
C CYS A 302 -8.91 -5.32 -8.51
N LEU A 303 -7.61 -5.50 -8.28
CA LEU A 303 -7.02 -5.67 -6.96
C LEU A 303 -7.29 -4.45 -6.06
N LEU A 304 -6.99 -3.24 -6.56
CA LEU A 304 -7.23 -2.00 -5.83
C LEU A 304 -8.72 -1.77 -5.51
N ARG A 305 -9.60 -2.13 -6.43
CA ARG A 305 -11.06 -2.06 -6.26
C ARG A 305 -11.56 -3.09 -5.24
N ALA A 306 -11.08 -4.33 -5.34
CA ALA A 306 -11.40 -5.41 -4.42
C ALA A 306 -10.87 -5.10 -3.01
N ALA A 307 -9.66 -4.57 -2.89
CA ALA A 307 -9.05 -4.20 -1.61
C ALA A 307 -9.92 -3.19 -0.85
N ARG A 308 -10.37 -2.10 -1.50
CA ARG A 308 -11.26 -1.12 -0.87
C ARG A 308 -12.59 -1.73 -0.42
N ARG A 309 -13.22 -2.52 -1.31
CA ARG A 309 -14.51 -3.17 -1.01
C ARG A 309 -14.39 -4.15 0.15
N PHE A 310 -13.36 -5.00 0.13
CA PHE A 310 -13.16 -6.03 1.14
C PHE A 310 -12.84 -5.43 2.51
N TRP A 311 -11.96 -4.43 2.55
CA TRP A 311 -11.66 -3.68 3.76
C TRP A 311 -12.90 -3.04 4.38
N ALA A 312 -13.69 -2.34 3.57
CA ALA A 312 -14.91 -1.69 4.03
C ALA A 312 -15.91 -2.70 4.63
N ARG A 313 -16.04 -3.88 4.02
CA ARG A 313 -16.90 -4.95 4.53
C ARG A 313 -16.38 -5.52 5.85
N ILE A 314 -15.09 -5.84 5.96
CA ILE A 314 -14.50 -6.31 7.22
C ILE A 314 -14.75 -5.31 8.35
N LEU A 315 -14.48 -4.03 8.10
CA LEU A 315 -14.64 -3.00 9.15
C LEU A 315 -16.10 -2.85 9.57
N LYS A 316 -17.03 -2.84 8.63
CA LYS A 316 -18.46 -2.71 8.92
C LYS A 316 -19.07 -3.97 9.51
N GLU A 317 -18.83 -5.11 8.84
CA GLU A 317 -19.57 -6.35 9.13
C GLU A 317 -18.97 -7.10 10.33
N GLU A 318 -17.64 -7.11 10.46
CA GLU A 318 -16.95 -7.85 11.54
C GLU A 318 -16.55 -6.96 12.72
N LEU A 319 -15.90 -5.82 12.43
CA LEU A 319 -15.38 -4.93 13.48
C LEU A 319 -16.38 -3.85 13.90
N LYS A 320 -17.57 -3.78 13.26
CA LYS A 320 -18.70 -2.91 13.64
C LYS A 320 -18.41 -1.41 13.56
N ALA A 321 -17.51 -0.99 12.66
CA ALA A 321 -17.29 0.43 12.37
C ALA A 321 -18.58 1.11 11.90
N GLN A 322 -18.80 2.33 12.37
CA GLN A 322 -20.00 3.12 12.05
C GLN A 322 -19.67 4.28 11.10
N LYS A 323 -18.47 4.84 11.20
CA LYS A 323 -18.09 6.02 10.43
C LYS A 323 -17.60 5.65 9.03
N PRO A 324 -18.01 6.36 7.97
CA PRO A 324 -17.50 6.13 6.61
C PRO A 324 -15.98 6.21 6.49
N GLU A 325 -15.36 7.15 7.23
CA GLU A 325 -13.91 7.37 7.23
C GLU A 325 -13.14 6.15 7.72
N SER A 326 -13.71 5.41 8.67
CA SER A 326 -13.12 4.18 9.21
C SER A 326 -13.06 3.07 8.16
N MET A 327 -14.06 3.02 7.28
CA MET A 327 -14.21 2.01 6.23
C MET A 327 -13.49 2.36 4.93
N ALA A 328 -13.05 3.61 4.78
CA ALA A 328 -12.44 4.14 3.56
C ALA A 328 -10.93 3.86 3.53
N LEU A 329 -10.51 2.76 2.88
CA LEU A 329 -9.11 2.38 2.79
C LEU A 329 -8.30 3.35 1.94
N LYS A 330 -7.31 4.00 2.54
CA LYS A 330 -6.31 4.80 1.85
C LYS A 330 -5.20 3.88 1.34
N ILE A 331 -4.92 3.94 0.04
CA ILE A 331 -3.95 3.06 -0.60
C ILE A 331 -2.79 3.89 -1.16
N THR A 332 -1.58 3.44 -0.90
CA THR A 332 -0.39 3.81 -1.66
C THR A 332 -0.17 2.71 -2.70
N ALA A 333 -0.27 3.07 -3.96
CA ALA A 333 0.08 2.20 -5.07
C ALA A 333 1.58 2.36 -5.39
N TYR A 334 2.24 1.26 -5.64
CA TYR A 334 3.67 1.21 -5.93
C TYR A 334 3.91 0.43 -7.22
N SER A 335 4.49 1.07 -8.21
CA SER A 335 4.97 0.38 -9.40
C SER A 335 6.16 -0.51 -9.02
N HIS A 336 6.02 -1.82 -9.23
CA HIS A 336 7.00 -2.79 -8.76
C HIS A 336 8.34 -2.66 -9.49
N GLY A 337 9.36 -2.16 -8.77
CA GLY A 337 10.70 -1.96 -9.33
C GLY A 337 11.52 -3.24 -9.55
N GLY A 338 11.05 -4.41 -9.11
CA GLY A 338 11.78 -5.68 -9.26
C GLY A 338 11.99 -6.11 -10.72
N GLU A 339 11.04 -5.77 -11.59
CA GLU A 339 11.13 -6.01 -13.03
C GLU A 339 12.08 -5.03 -13.73
N THR A 340 12.49 -3.98 -13.04
CA THR A 340 13.30 -2.89 -13.56
C THR A 340 14.80 -3.08 -13.35
N LEU A 341 15.20 -4.09 -12.59
CA LEU A 341 16.60 -4.36 -12.27
C LEU A 341 17.41 -4.92 -13.46
N VAL A 342 16.72 -5.59 -14.40
CA VAL A 342 17.40 -6.31 -15.49
C VAL A 342 17.91 -5.37 -16.57
N GLU A 343 17.20 -4.28 -16.86
CA GLU A 343 17.56 -3.30 -17.90
C GLU A 343 17.30 -1.87 -17.42
N PRO A 344 18.11 -1.33 -16.49
CA PRO A 344 17.81 -0.08 -15.81
C PRO A 344 17.66 1.11 -16.75
N MET A 345 18.41 1.17 -17.86
CA MET A 345 18.30 2.28 -18.82
C MET A 345 16.95 2.29 -19.57
N ASN A 346 16.40 1.12 -19.86
CA ASN A 346 15.08 1.02 -20.50
C ASN A 346 13.94 1.36 -19.55
N ASN A 347 14.17 1.25 -18.26
CA ASN A 347 13.16 1.47 -17.24
C ASN A 347 12.88 2.94 -16.96
N ILE A 348 13.73 3.86 -17.41
CA ILE A 348 13.47 5.30 -17.43
C ILE A 348 12.16 5.62 -18.20
N ILE A 349 11.83 4.81 -19.20
CA ILE A 349 10.62 4.97 -20.02
C ILE A 349 9.47 4.06 -19.55
N ARG A 350 9.79 2.87 -18.99
CA ARG A 350 8.79 1.87 -18.60
C ARG A 350 8.13 2.16 -17.25
N CYS A 351 8.77 2.92 -16.37
CA CYS A 351 8.32 3.28 -15.04
C CYS A 351 8.17 4.77 -14.88
#